data_17ca273deabc84b31de4960672f93961
#
_entry.id   17ca273deabc84b31de4960672f93961
#
_cell.length_a   1.000
_cell.length_b   1.000
_cell.length_c   1.000
_cell.angle_alpha   90.00
_cell.angle_beta   90.00
_cell.angle_gamma   90.00
#
_symmetry.space_group_name_H-M   'P 1'
#
loop_
_entity.id
_entity.type
_entity.pdbx_description
1 polymer ?
#
loop_
_entity_poly.entity_id
_entity_poly.type
_entity_poly.pdbx_seq_one_letter_code
_entity_poly.pdbx_strand_id
1 'polypeptide(L)'
;MSIQTPLARVRYLGSAKEGSNHWWWQRLTAIMLIPLTLWFVASIWWLVGGGATYEAFQDWLSGPVAAILMLLLIGAMFYHLKLGLQVVIEDYVHNKPLKWAILIKLNIGCVVGAVAAIYSTIAVAFGG
;
A
#
# COMPACT_ATOMS: atom_id res chain seq x y z
N MET A 1 17.48 -6.29 -38.32
CA MET A 1 18.65 -6.92 -37.67
C MET A 1 19.22 -5.96 -36.64
N SER A 2 19.12 -6.30 -35.38
CA SER A 2 19.73 -5.48 -34.31
C SER A 2 21.20 -5.83 -34.22
N ILE A 3 22.07 -4.84 -34.43
CA ILE A 3 23.54 -4.97 -34.31
C ILE A 3 23.93 -4.88 -32.82
N GLN A 4 23.23 -5.58 -31.96
CA GLN A 4 23.59 -5.61 -30.55
C GLN A 4 24.53 -6.80 -30.28
N THR A 5 25.72 -6.49 -29.76
CA THR A 5 26.64 -7.52 -29.28
C THR A 5 25.99 -8.33 -28.15
N PRO A 6 26.36 -9.61 -27.95
CA PRO A 6 25.89 -10.41 -26.83
C PRO A 6 26.02 -9.68 -25.46
N LEU A 7 27.10 -8.91 -25.30
CA LEU A 7 27.36 -8.11 -24.10
C LEU A 7 26.39 -6.95 -23.94
N ALA A 8 26.04 -6.28 -25.04
CA ALA A 8 25.02 -5.23 -25.03
C ALA A 8 23.63 -5.79 -24.72
N ARG A 9 23.33 -7.00 -25.24
CA ARG A 9 22.09 -7.71 -24.95
C ARG A 9 21.99 -8.10 -23.46
N VAL A 10 23.07 -8.53 -22.83
CA VAL A 10 23.12 -8.82 -21.40
C VAL A 10 22.97 -7.56 -20.55
N ARG A 11 23.55 -6.43 -20.98
CA ARG A 11 23.39 -5.14 -20.30
C ARG A 11 21.99 -4.55 -20.44
N TYR A 12 21.26 -4.87 -21.52
CA TYR A 12 19.90 -4.39 -21.76
C TYR A 12 18.82 -5.37 -21.32
N LEU A 13 19.13 -6.64 -21.10
CA LEU A 13 18.22 -7.64 -20.56
C LEU A 13 18.06 -7.56 -19.05
N GLY A 14 18.90 -6.81 -18.37
CA GLY A 14 18.62 -6.44 -17.01
C GLY A 14 17.45 -5.46 -17.00
N SER A 15 16.29 -5.89 -16.55
CA SER A 15 15.10 -5.07 -16.32
C SER A 15 15.32 -4.04 -15.20
N ALA A 16 16.49 -3.39 -15.18
CA ALA A 16 16.86 -2.37 -14.21
C ALA A 16 15.85 -1.22 -14.13
N LYS A 17 15.05 -1.01 -15.19
CA LYS A 17 14.01 0.02 -15.22
C LYS A 17 12.79 -0.36 -14.38
N GLU A 18 12.34 -1.61 -14.40
CA GLU A 18 11.20 -2.07 -13.60
C GLU A 18 11.59 -2.35 -12.15
N GLY A 19 12.75 -2.99 -11.93
CA GLY A 19 13.26 -3.27 -10.60
C GLY A 19 13.59 -2.00 -9.80
N SER A 20 14.16 -0.98 -10.43
CA SER A 20 14.45 0.31 -9.77
C SER A 20 13.17 1.06 -9.41
N ASN A 21 12.16 1.04 -10.29
CA ASN A 21 10.87 1.68 -10.03
C ASN A 21 10.15 1.04 -8.85
N HIS A 22 10.08 -0.30 -8.82
CA HIS A 22 9.51 -1.05 -7.69
C HIS A 22 10.25 -0.75 -6.37
N TRP A 23 11.58 -0.71 -6.38
CA TRP A 23 12.41 -0.37 -5.23
C TRP A 23 12.16 1.04 -4.71
N TRP A 24 12.01 2.04 -5.60
CA TRP A 24 11.70 3.42 -5.24
C TRP A 24 10.32 3.53 -4.57
N TRP A 25 9.29 2.94 -5.15
CA TRP A 25 7.94 2.97 -4.59
C TRP A 25 7.86 2.26 -3.24
N GLN A 26 8.58 1.16 -3.07
CA GLN A 26 8.66 0.46 -1.79
C GLN A 26 9.28 1.35 -0.70
N ARG A 27 10.34 2.06 -0.99
CA ARG A 27 10.99 2.97 -0.05
C ARG A 27 10.17 4.24 0.20
N LEU A 28 9.62 4.83 -0.85
CA LEU A 28 8.80 6.04 -0.74
C LEU A 28 7.56 5.79 0.14
N THR A 29 6.85 4.69 -0.10
CA THR A 29 5.70 4.32 0.73
C THR A 29 6.10 3.98 2.16
N ALA A 30 7.26 3.35 2.39
CA ALA A 30 7.77 3.10 3.73
C ALA A 30 8.03 4.42 4.50
N ILE A 31 8.66 5.40 3.85
CA ILE A 31 8.92 6.72 4.44
C ILE A 31 7.61 7.45 4.76
N MET A 32 6.61 7.37 3.89
CA MET A 32 5.28 7.95 4.14
C MET A 32 4.56 7.25 5.30
N LEU A 33 4.69 5.94 5.41
CA LEU A 33 4.02 5.15 6.45
C LEU A 33 4.53 5.47 7.85
N ILE A 34 5.80 5.84 8.03
CA ILE A 34 6.36 6.16 9.35
C ILE A 34 5.57 7.29 10.03
N PRO A 35 5.50 8.50 9.48
CA PRO A 35 4.75 9.59 10.13
C PRO A 35 3.24 9.33 10.16
N LEU A 36 2.66 8.72 9.14
CA LEU A 36 1.23 8.41 9.09
C LEU A 36 0.83 7.39 10.15
N THR A 37 1.63 6.36 10.35
CA THR A 37 1.38 5.34 11.38
C THR A 37 1.55 5.93 12.79
N LEU A 38 2.59 6.73 13.02
CA LEU A 38 2.78 7.42 14.30
C LEU A 38 1.63 8.36 14.61
N TRP A 39 1.17 9.13 13.64
CA TRP A 39 0.00 9.97 13.78
C TRP A 39 -1.26 9.16 14.12
N PHE A 40 -1.48 8.06 13.42
CA PHE A 40 -2.65 7.20 13.64
C PHE A 40 -2.63 6.57 15.03
N VAL A 41 -1.50 6.00 15.45
CA VAL A 41 -1.36 5.41 16.79
C VAL A 41 -1.55 6.46 17.89
N ALA A 42 -0.97 7.65 17.74
CA ALA A 42 -1.17 8.75 18.69
C ALA A 42 -2.64 9.21 18.76
N SER A 43 -3.31 9.28 17.61
CA SER A 43 -4.74 9.63 17.54
C SER A 43 -5.62 8.59 18.23
N ILE A 44 -5.38 7.30 17.99
CA ILE A 44 -6.11 6.20 18.65
C ILE A 44 -5.84 6.22 20.16
N TRP A 45 -4.61 6.43 20.58
CA TRP A 45 -4.26 6.55 21.99
C TRP A 45 -5.04 7.68 22.68
N TRP A 46 -5.12 8.84 22.03
CA TRP A 46 -5.88 9.98 22.52
C TRP A 46 -7.38 9.68 22.60
N LEU A 47 -7.96 9.06 21.56
CA LEU A 47 -9.37 8.66 21.54
C LEU A 47 -9.70 7.66 22.67
N VAL A 48 -8.84 6.67 22.89
CA VAL A 48 -9.02 5.68 23.98
C VAL A 48 -8.97 6.35 25.35
N GLY A 49 -8.05 7.30 25.55
CA GLY A 49 -7.97 8.10 26.79
C GLY A 49 -9.21 8.97 27.04
N GLY A 50 -9.90 9.38 25.98
CA GLY A 50 -11.15 10.15 26.04
C GLY A 50 -12.43 9.34 26.18
N GLY A 51 -12.35 7.99 26.28
CA GLY A 51 -13.50 7.12 26.48
C GLY A 51 -14.03 6.38 25.26
N ALA A 52 -13.24 6.28 24.18
CA ALA A 52 -13.42 5.45 22.98
C ALA A 52 -14.87 5.09 22.59
N THR A 53 -15.70 6.05 22.32
CA THR A 53 -17.04 5.83 21.77
C THR A 53 -17.04 5.90 20.24
N TYR A 54 -18.06 5.33 19.61
CA TYR A 54 -18.24 5.44 18.16
C TYR A 54 -18.41 6.89 17.72
N GLU A 55 -19.18 7.66 18.48
CA GLU A 55 -19.39 9.09 18.22
C GLU A 55 -18.06 9.88 18.26
N ALA A 56 -17.22 9.64 19.26
CA ALA A 56 -15.92 10.30 19.37
C ALA A 56 -15.00 9.96 18.18
N PHE A 57 -15.04 8.71 17.72
CA PHE A 57 -14.30 8.28 16.53
C PHE A 57 -14.85 8.96 15.25
N GLN A 58 -16.17 9.01 15.11
CA GLN A 58 -16.85 9.65 13.99
C GLN A 58 -16.53 11.16 13.95
N ASP A 59 -16.64 11.85 15.07
CA ASP A 59 -16.32 13.28 15.18
C ASP A 59 -14.85 13.56 14.81
N TRP A 60 -13.93 12.72 15.29
CA TRP A 60 -12.53 12.84 14.93
C TRP A 60 -12.29 12.64 13.43
N LEU A 61 -12.92 11.61 12.83
CA LEU A 61 -12.73 11.26 11.42
C LEU A 61 -13.46 12.24 10.48
N SER A 62 -14.50 12.94 10.95
CA SER A 62 -15.21 13.97 10.19
C SER A 62 -14.36 15.23 9.96
N GLY A 63 -13.31 15.40 10.75
CA GLY A 63 -12.32 16.46 10.53
C GLY A 63 -11.55 16.25 9.21
N PRO A 64 -11.42 17.30 8.36
CA PRO A 64 -10.82 17.16 7.03
C PRO A 64 -9.36 16.67 7.09
N VAL A 65 -8.61 17.08 8.11
CA VAL A 65 -7.21 16.64 8.28
C VAL A 65 -7.15 15.15 8.62
N ALA A 66 -7.98 14.69 9.55
CA ALA A 66 -8.02 13.28 9.93
C ALA A 66 -8.47 12.39 8.77
N ALA A 67 -9.51 12.80 8.04
CA ALA A 67 -9.99 12.07 6.86
C ALA A 67 -8.92 11.96 5.76
N ILE A 68 -8.25 13.07 5.42
CA ILE A 68 -7.20 13.08 4.40
C ILE A 68 -6.02 12.19 4.81
N LEU A 69 -5.53 12.32 6.05
CA LEU A 69 -4.42 11.52 6.55
C LEU A 69 -4.79 10.03 6.62
N MET A 70 -6.03 9.70 6.97
CA MET A 70 -6.53 8.32 6.96
C MET A 70 -6.54 7.74 5.54
N LEU A 71 -7.02 8.48 4.55
CA LEU A 71 -7.03 8.04 3.15
C LEU A 71 -5.60 7.83 2.62
N LEU A 72 -4.67 8.73 2.95
CA LEU A 72 -3.25 8.59 2.61
C LEU A 72 -2.63 7.37 3.28
N LEU A 73 -2.93 7.13 4.56
CA LEU A 73 -2.47 5.96 5.30
C LEU A 73 -2.95 4.67 4.64
N ILE A 74 -4.24 4.56 4.31
CA ILE A 74 -4.83 3.40 3.65
C ILE A 74 -4.16 3.15 2.30
N GLY A 75 -4.04 4.18 1.46
CA GLY A 75 -3.43 4.05 0.15
C GLY A 75 -1.96 3.62 0.22
N ALA A 76 -1.17 4.27 1.07
CA ALA A 76 0.24 3.93 1.27
C ALA A 76 0.41 2.52 1.84
N MET A 77 -0.43 2.12 2.80
CA MET A 77 -0.38 0.81 3.45
C MET A 77 -0.68 -0.33 2.46
N PHE A 78 -1.78 -0.25 1.72
CA PHE A 78 -2.15 -1.29 0.75
C PHE A 78 -1.16 -1.38 -0.41
N TYR A 79 -0.64 -0.24 -0.87
CA TYR A 79 0.36 -0.23 -1.93
C TYR A 79 1.69 -0.81 -1.47
N HIS A 80 2.16 -0.42 -0.28
CA HIS A 80 3.37 -0.97 0.33
C HIS A 80 3.25 -2.48 0.60
N LEU A 81 2.11 -2.93 1.14
CA LEU A 81 1.79 -4.33 1.36
C LEU A 81 1.83 -5.13 0.05
N LYS A 82 1.19 -4.62 -1.00
CA LYS A 82 1.22 -5.24 -2.33
C LYS A 82 2.65 -5.43 -2.84
N LEU A 83 3.45 -4.36 -2.80
CA LEU A 83 4.83 -4.40 -3.28
C LEU A 83 5.68 -5.39 -2.47
N GLY A 84 5.53 -5.40 -1.14
CA GLY A 84 6.26 -6.31 -0.26
C GLY A 84 5.89 -7.78 -0.47
N LEU A 85 4.60 -8.10 -0.55
CA LEU A 85 4.13 -9.45 -0.80
C LEU A 85 4.47 -9.94 -2.22
N GLN A 86 4.48 -9.04 -3.20
CA GLN A 86 4.90 -9.36 -4.55
C GLN A 86 6.34 -9.91 -4.57
N VAL A 87 7.28 -9.24 -3.90
CA VAL A 87 8.67 -9.70 -3.81
C VAL A 87 8.75 -11.09 -3.17
N VAL A 88 8.04 -11.30 -2.06
CA VAL A 88 8.01 -12.61 -1.38
C VAL A 88 7.48 -13.71 -2.31
N ILE A 89 6.38 -13.43 -3.03
CA ILE A 89 5.81 -14.42 -3.97
C ILE A 89 6.78 -14.71 -5.12
N GLU A 90 7.43 -13.67 -5.66
CA GLU A 90 8.39 -13.82 -6.75
C GLU A 90 9.60 -14.66 -6.35
N ASP A 91 10.07 -14.51 -5.10
CA ASP A 91 11.25 -15.19 -4.57
C ASP A 91 10.96 -16.65 -4.16
N TYR A 92 9.79 -16.91 -3.57
CA TYR A 92 9.49 -18.22 -3.00
C TYR A 92 8.64 -19.13 -3.90
N VAL A 93 7.85 -18.59 -4.82
CA VAL A 93 6.98 -19.38 -5.70
C VAL A 93 7.65 -19.62 -7.05
N HIS A 94 8.21 -20.82 -7.24
CA HIS A 94 8.93 -21.18 -8.46
C HIS A 94 8.02 -21.68 -9.60
N ASN A 95 6.84 -22.22 -9.26
CA ASN A 95 5.87 -22.68 -10.24
C ASN A 95 5.21 -21.48 -10.94
N LYS A 96 5.46 -21.31 -12.24
CA LYS A 96 4.99 -20.15 -13.02
C LYS A 96 3.47 -19.94 -13.01
N PRO A 97 2.62 -20.95 -13.33
CA PRO A 97 1.17 -20.74 -13.30
C PRO A 97 0.64 -20.44 -11.90
N LEU A 98 1.18 -21.06 -10.86
CA LEU A 98 0.81 -20.78 -9.48
C LEU A 98 1.23 -19.36 -9.07
N LYS A 99 2.44 -18.94 -9.42
CA LYS A 99 2.93 -17.56 -9.18
C LYS A 99 1.96 -16.53 -9.77
N TRP A 100 1.60 -16.67 -11.03
CA TRP A 100 0.68 -15.75 -11.69
C TRP A 100 -0.70 -15.73 -11.02
N ALA A 101 -1.23 -16.90 -10.66
CA ALA A 101 -2.51 -16.99 -9.94
C ALA A 101 -2.47 -16.27 -8.59
N ILE A 102 -1.39 -16.43 -7.83
CA ILE A 102 -1.23 -15.76 -6.52
C ILE A 102 -1.06 -14.25 -6.69
N LEU A 103 -0.25 -13.80 -7.66
CA LEU A 103 -0.05 -12.37 -7.93
C LEU A 103 -1.35 -11.67 -8.38
N ILE A 104 -2.17 -12.33 -9.21
CA ILE A 104 -3.48 -11.81 -9.60
C ILE A 104 -4.40 -11.68 -8.38
N LYS A 105 -4.48 -12.72 -7.55
CA LYS A 105 -5.26 -12.69 -6.31
C LYS A 105 -4.78 -11.61 -5.35
N LEU A 106 -3.47 -11.44 -5.20
CA LEU A 106 -2.87 -10.39 -4.39
C LEU A 106 -3.29 -8.99 -4.88
N ASN A 107 -3.17 -8.74 -6.19
CA ASN A 107 -3.54 -7.46 -6.78
C ASN A 107 -5.03 -7.14 -6.57
N ILE A 108 -5.90 -8.10 -6.87
CA ILE A 108 -7.34 -7.95 -6.68
C ILE A 108 -7.66 -7.73 -5.19
N GLY A 109 -7.09 -8.53 -4.30
CA GLY A 109 -7.31 -8.42 -2.87
C GLY A 109 -6.87 -7.07 -2.30
N CYS A 110 -5.71 -6.56 -2.69
CA CYS A 110 -5.24 -5.24 -2.27
C CYS A 110 -6.12 -4.11 -2.80
N VAL A 111 -6.56 -4.18 -4.05
CA VAL A 111 -7.47 -3.16 -4.63
C VAL A 111 -8.83 -3.19 -3.95
N VAL A 112 -9.43 -4.35 -3.78
CA VAL A 112 -10.74 -4.49 -3.12
C VAL A 112 -10.65 -4.04 -1.66
N GLY A 113 -9.60 -4.45 -0.94
CA GLY A 113 -9.38 -4.04 0.44
C GLY A 113 -9.18 -2.53 0.59
N ALA A 114 -8.37 -1.93 -0.29
CA ALA A 114 -8.16 -0.48 -0.29
C ALA A 114 -9.46 0.29 -0.59
N VAL A 115 -10.21 -0.12 -1.61
CA VAL A 115 -11.49 0.52 -1.97
C VAL A 115 -12.50 0.38 -0.83
N ALA A 116 -12.62 -0.79 -0.22
CA ALA A 116 -13.52 -1.01 0.91
C ALA A 116 -13.13 -0.13 2.12
N ALA A 117 -11.84 -0.04 2.44
CA ALA A 117 -11.36 0.80 3.54
C ALA A 117 -11.57 2.29 3.26
N ILE A 118 -11.33 2.74 2.03
CA ILE A 118 -11.59 4.12 1.58
C ILE A 118 -13.08 4.43 1.69
N TYR A 119 -13.94 3.55 1.15
CA TYR A 119 -15.38 3.72 1.24
C TYR A 119 -15.86 3.81 2.69
N SER A 120 -15.40 2.90 3.57
CA SER A 120 -15.76 2.91 4.99
C SER A 120 -15.30 4.19 5.69
N THR A 121 -14.10 4.68 5.38
CA THR A 121 -13.58 5.94 5.92
C THR A 121 -14.46 7.12 5.52
N ILE A 122 -14.83 7.21 4.25
CA ILE A 122 -15.70 8.27 3.73
C ILE A 122 -17.10 8.16 4.34
N ALA A 123 -17.68 6.95 4.41
CA ALA A 123 -18.98 6.74 4.99
C ALA A 123 -19.03 7.22 6.45
N VAL A 124 -18.05 6.82 7.26
CA VAL A 124 -17.98 7.27 8.67
C VAL A 124 -17.76 8.77 8.79
N ALA A 125 -16.87 9.34 7.96
CA ALA A 125 -16.56 10.77 8.00
C ALA A 125 -17.77 11.67 7.64
N PHE A 126 -18.67 11.18 6.80
CA PHE A 126 -19.90 11.89 6.42
C PHE A 126 -21.16 11.46 7.20
N GLY A 127 -21.02 10.67 8.26
CA GLY A 127 -22.11 10.30 9.14
C GLY A 127 -23.00 9.20 8.62
N GLY A 128 -22.47 8.35 7.72
CA GLY A 128 -23.19 7.23 7.11
C GLY A 128 -23.32 6.01 8.00
#